data_f5acaf4230c4efa2cfa6545e129cb56c
#
_entry.id   f5acaf4230c4efa2cfa6545e129cb56c
#
_cell.length_a   1.000
_cell.length_b   1.000
_cell.length_c   1.000
_cell.angle_alpha   90.00
_cell.angle_beta   90.00
_cell.angle_gamma   90.00
#
_symmetry.space_group_name_H-M   'P 1'
#
loop_
_entity.id
_entity.type
_entity.pdbx_description
1 polymer ?
#
loop_
_entity_poly.entity_id
_entity_poly.type
_entity_poly.pdbx_seq_one_letter_code
_entity_poly.pdbx_strand_id
1 'polypeptide(L)'
;MFTLLQASSGFDPIILLIYGGLFVVIYFFFIRPQTQKAKAQKTYIEQLEKGAKVITSGGIHGRILKVEDTTFLVEIDNNVKIKIEKSGISMELTKPLNEEKKD
;
A
#
# COMPACT_ATOMS: atom_id res chain seq x y z
N MET A 1 -25.17 -16.35 -38.27
CA MET A 1 -26.32 -15.58 -38.73
C MET A 1 -27.24 -15.19 -37.58
N PHE A 2 -27.68 -16.13 -36.85
CA PHE A 2 -28.52 -15.90 -35.72
C PHE A 2 -27.88 -15.04 -34.68
N THR A 3 -26.59 -15.29 -34.42
CA THR A 3 -25.83 -14.49 -33.50
C THR A 3 -25.70 -13.04 -33.96
N LEU A 4 -25.63 -12.82 -35.25
CA LEU A 4 -25.55 -11.45 -35.77
C LEU A 4 -26.82 -10.67 -35.47
N LEU A 5 -27.94 -11.33 -35.56
CA LEU A 5 -29.20 -10.72 -35.25
C LEU A 5 -29.29 -10.36 -33.77
N GLN A 6 -28.84 -11.24 -32.95
CA GLN A 6 -28.79 -10.97 -31.50
C GLN A 6 -27.85 -9.82 -31.17
N ALA A 7 -26.72 -9.79 -31.84
CA ALA A 7 -25.75 -8.70 -31.62
C ALA A 7 -26.37 -7.36 -32.04
N SER A 8 -27.14 -7.34 -33.11
CA SER A 8 -27.73 -6.11 -33.56
C SER A 8 -28.90 -5.67 -32.69
N SER A 9 -29.51 -6.59 -31.96
CA SER A 9 -30.63 -6.28 -31.10
C SER A 9 -30.17 -5.83 -29.68
N GLY A 10 -28.89 -5.83 -29.43
CA GLY A 10 -28.37 -5.37 -28.13
C GLY A 10 -27.44 -6.38 -27.49
N PHE A 11 -27.62 -6.58 -26.23
CA PHE A 11 -26.66 -7.36 -25.45
C PHE A 11 -26.97 -8.85 -25.54
N ASP A 12 -25.93 -9.62 -25.87
CA ASP A 12 -25.96 -11.05 -25.76
C ASP A 12 -25.60 -11.42 -24.31
N PRO A 13 -26.42 -12.22 -23.63
CA PRO A 13 -26.13 -12.60 -22.25
C PRO A 13 -24.75 -13.27 -22.08
N ILE A 14 -24.32 -14.02 -23.11
CA ILE A 14 -23.01 -14.67 -23.05
C ILE A 14 -21.89 -13.64 -23.02
N ILE A 15 -22.02 -12.58 -23.82
CA ILE A 15 -21.02 -11.51 -23.85
C ILE A 15 -20.93 -10.81 -22.48
N LEU A 16 -22.08 -10.55 -21.88
CA LEU A 16 -22.13 -9.96 -20.56
C LEU A 16 -21.47 -10.83 -19.52
N LEU A 17 -21.67 -12.14 -19.61
CA LEU A 17 -21.02 -13.07 -18.69
C LEU A 17 -19.52 -13.09 -18.87
N ILE A 18 -19.06 -13.05 -20.11
CA ILE A 18 -17.61 -13.05 -20.39
C ILE A 18 -16.95 -11.79 -19.87
N TYR A 19 -17.52 -10.63 -20.18
CA TYR A 19 -16.94 -9.37 -19.71
C TYR A 19 -17.08 -9.22 -18.20
N GLY A 20 -18.18 -9.63 -17.63
CA GLY A 20 -18.37 -9.61 -16.20
C GLY A 20 -17.36 -10.49 -15.47
N GLY A 21 -17.15 -11.70 -16.00
CA GLY A 21 -16.15 -12.59 -15.44
C GLY A 21 -14.76 -12.04 -15.53
N LEU A 22 -14.44 -11.43 -16.66
CA LEU A 22 -13.14 -10.80 -16.85
C LEU A 22 -12.94 -9.65 -15.87
N PHE A 23 -13.97 -8.84 -15.67
CA PHE A 23 -13.92 -7.74 -14.70
C PHE A 23 -13.67 -8.25 -13.29
N VAL A 24 -14.36 -9.32 -12.91
CA VAL A 24 -14.19 -9.91 -11.59
C VAL A 24 -12.77 -10.40 -11.40
N VAL A 25 -12.24 -11.09 -12.41
CA VAL A 25 -10.86 -11.60 -12.35
C VAL A 25 -9.88 -10.46 -12.19
N ILE A 26 -10.02 -9.41 -12.98
CA ILE A 26 -9.13 -8.26 -12.90
C ILE A 26 -9.23 -7.61 -11.53
N TYR A 27 -10.44 -7.45 -11.01
CA TYR A 27 -10.64 -6.85 -9.71
C TYR A 27 -9.96 -7.65 -8.61
N PHE A 28 -10.21 -8.95 -8.56
CA PHE A 28 -9.67 -9.78 -7.47
C PHE A 28 -8.16 -10.00 -7.57
N PHE A 29 -7.62 -10.02 -8.77
CA PHE A 29 -6.19 -10.31 -8.94
C PHE A 29 -5.32 -9.07 -9.01
N PHE A 30 -5.85 -7.93 -9.40
CA PHE A 30 -5.06 -6.72 -9.58
C PHE A 30 -5.44 -5.60 -8.63
N ILE A 31 -6.72 -5.28 -8.55
CA ILE A 31 -7.15 -4.12 -7.77
C ILE A 31 -7.15 -4.41 -6.27
N ARG A 32 -7.69 -5.54 -5.90
CA ARG A 32 -7.79 -5.89 -4.50
C ARG A 32 -6.44 -6.07 -3.81
N PRO A 33 -5.46 -6.79 -4.41
CA PRO A 33 -4.14 -6.90 -3.78
C PRO A 33 -3.45 -5.56 -3.57
N GLN A 34 -3.57 -4.65 -4.54
CA GLN A 34 -2.98 -3.31 -4.41
C GLN A 34 -3.61 -2.54 -3.26
N THR A 35 -4.92 -2.61 -3.14
CA THR A 35 -5.64 -1.94 -2.06
C THR A 35 -5.25 -2.50 -0.70
N GLN A 36 -5.10 -3.81 -0.59
CA GLN A 36 -4.70 -4.44 0.65
C GLN A 36 -3.30 -4.05 1.06
N LYS A 37 -2.37 -3.96 0.12
CA LYS A 37 -1.01 -3.53 0.41
C LYS A 37 -0.96 -2.10 0.91
N ALA A 38 -1.69 -1.22 0.27
CA ALA A 38 -1.74 0.18 0.68
C ALA A 38 -2.33 0.32 2.07
N LYS A 39 -3.38 -0.43 2.36
CA LYS A 39 -4.02 -0.39 3.66
C LYS A 39 -3.12 -0.96 4.74
N ALA A 40 -2.43 -2.05 4.45
CA ALA A 40 -1.51 -2.67 5.40
C ALA A 40 -0.35 -1.74 5.72
N GLN A 41 0.19 -1.04 4.72
CA GLN A 41 1.25 -0.08 4.95
C GLN A 41 0.79 1.07 5.83
N LYS A 42 -0.39 1.60 5.56
CA LYS A 42 -0.93 2.70 6.36
C LYS A 42 -1.14 2.26 7.80
N THR A 43 -1.72 1.08 8.01
CA THR A 43 -1.95 0.55 9.34
C THR A 43 -0.64 0.34 10.08
N TYR A 44 0.35 -0.23 9.40
CA TYR A 44 1.65 -0.47 10.00
C TYR A 44 2.30 0.84 10.44
N ILE A 45 2.27 1.84 9.57
CA ILE A 45 2.86 3.15 9.87
C ILE A 45 2.16 3.82 11.04
N GLU A 46 0.85 3.72 11.12
CA GLU A 46 0.09 4.31 12.22
C GLU A 46 0.39 3.66 13.57
N GLN A 47 0.87 2.43 13.55
CA GLN A 47 1.26 1.73 14.77
C GLN A 47 2.68 2.04 15.22
N LEU A 48 3.46 2.73 14.41
CA LEU A 48 4.82 3.10 14.78
C LEU A 48 4.81 4.12 15.90
N GLU A 49 5.69 3.91 16.85
CA GLU A 49 5.76 4.75 18.04
C GLU A 49 7.15 5.39 18.17
N LYS A 50 7.24 6.32 19.12
CA LYS A 50 8.49 6.96 19.47
C LYS A 50 9.54 5.91 19.80
N GLY A 51 10.75 6.09 19.27
CA GLY A 51 11.83 5.16 19.46
C GLY A 51 11.95 4.08 18.41
N ALA A 52 10.95 3.92 17.56
CA ALA A 52 10.99 2.92 16.50
C ALA A 52 11.97 3.33 15.40
N LYS A 53 12.67 2.36 14.85
CA LYS A 53 13.54 2.60 13.71
C LYS A 53 12.72 2.54 12.44
N VAL A 54 13.00 3.44 11.52
CA VAL A 54 12.28 3.52 10.26
C VAL A 54 13.25 3.71 9.10
N ILE A 55 12.80 3.30 7.93
CA ILE A 55 13.53 3.52 6.68
C ILE A 55 12.54 4.13 5.71
N THR A 56 12.91 5.26 5.10
CA THR A 56 12.04 5.90 4.13
C THR A 56 12.08 5.19 2.79
N SER A 57 11.15 5.55 1.93
CA SER A 57 11.11 4.98 0.57
C SER A 57 12.38 5.28 -0.21
N GLY A 58 13.08 6.36 0.12
CA GLY A 58 14.36 6.71 -0.49
C GLY A 58 15.57 6.05 0.15
N GLY A 59 15.35 5.24 1.18
CA GLY A 59 16.46 4.52 1.83
C GLY A 59 17.08 5.24 3.00
N ILE A 60 16.49 6.30 3.50
CA ILE A 60 17.02 7.04 4.65
C ILE A 60 16.63 6.31 5.94
N HIS A 61 17.63 5.98 6.74
CA HIS A 61 17.43 5.30 8.02
C HIS A 61 17.33 6.35 9.14
N GLY A 62 16.44 6.11 10.08
CA GLY A 62 16.30 7.01 11.22
C GLY A 62 15.51 6.38 12.35
N ARG A 63 15.31 7.18 13.40
CA ARG A 63 14.54 6.76 14.57
C ARG A 63 13.48 7.81 14.87
N ILE A 64 12.28 7.37 15.15
CA ILE A 64 11.18 8.28 15.45
C ILE A 64 11.41 8.93 16.80
N LEU A 65 11.44 10.26 16.81
CA LEU A 65 11.53 11.04 18.04
C LEU A 65 10.18 11.53 18.51
N LYS A 66 9.29 11.82 17.57
CA LYS A 66 7.97 12.34 17.88
C LYS A 66 6.99 11.95 16.78
N VAL A 67 5.78 11.61 17.18
CA VAL A 67 4.71 11.27 16.24
C VAL A 67 3.77 12.46 16.16
N GLU A 68 3.55 12.95 14.94
CA GLU A 68 2.61 14.03 14.67
C GLU A 68 1.45 13.49 13.84
N ASP A 69 0.47 14.34 13.52
CA ASP A 69 -0.73 13.90 12.83
C ASP A 69 -0.45 13.26 11.48
N THR A 70 0.38 13.90 10.66
CA THR A 70 0.67 13.41 9.32
C THR A 70 2.14 13.13 9.09
N THR A 71 2.99 13.44 10.06
CA THR A 71 4.43 13.32 9.92
C THR A 71 5.05 12.66 11.13
N PHE A 72 6.31 12.24 10.97
CA PHE A 72 7.15 11.83 12.07
C PHE A 72 8.34 12.78 12.14
N LEU A 73 8.75 13.13 13.35
CA LEU A 73 10.03 13.78 13.56
C LEU A 73 11.04 12.65 13.75
N VAL A 74 12.00 12.57 12.85
CA VAL A 74 12.93 11.44 12.79
C VAL A 74 14.36 11.92 12.94
N GLU A 75 15.12 11.30 13.83
CA GLU A 75 16.54 11.55 13.95
C GLU A 75 17.29 10.63 12.99
N ILE A 76 18.02 11.22 12.06
CA ILE A 76 18.74 10.46 11.04
C ILE A 76 20.25 10.40 11.32
N ASP A 77 20.75 11.25 12.21
CA ASP A 77 22.13 11.27 12.61
C ASP A 77 22.19 12.00 13.96
N ASN A 78 23.37 12.07 14.57
CA ASN A 78 23.52 12.75 15.85
C ASN A 78 23.08 14.21 15.75
N ASN A 79 22.02 14.55 16.49
CA ASN A 79 21.44 15.89 16.53
C ASN A 79 20.89 16.38 15.19
N VAL A 80 20.66 15.47 14.23
CA VAL A 80 20.04 15.81 12.95
C VAL A 80 18.65 15.23 12.91
N LYS A 81 17.66 16.11 12.90
CA LYS A 81 16.26 15.73 12.93
C LYS A 81 15.56 16.27 11.69
N ILE A 82 14.73 15.46 11.09
CA ILE A 82 13.92 15.89 9.95
C ILE A 82 12.49 15.45 10.14
N LYS A 83 11.58 16.15 9.49
CA LYS A 83 10.19 15.74 9.43
C LYS A 83 9.99 14.92 8.17
N ILE A 84 9.40 13.75 8.34
CA ILE A 84 9.11 12.85 7.22
C ILE A 84 7.62 12.57 7.26
N GLU A 85 6.97 12.71 6.13
CA GLU A 85 5.55 12.36 6.06
C GLU A 85 5.38 10.88 6.30
N LYS A 86 4.28 10.52 6.96
CA LYS A 86 4.00 9.11 7.26
C LYS A 86 3.96 8.26 5.99
N SER A 87 3.47 8.83 4.89
CA SER A 87 3.45 8.13 3.61
C SER A 87 4.84 7.90 3.02
N GLY A 88 5.85 8.60 3.51
CA GLY A 88 7.23 8.44 3.05
C GLY A 88 8.00 7.32 3.73
N ILE A 89 7.41 6.68 4.72
CA ILE A 89 8.03 5.56 5.42
C ILE A 89 7.73 4.27 4.66
N SER A 90 8.74 3.44 4.46
CA SER A 90 8.57 2.16 3.77
C SER A 90 8.32 1.05 4.77
N MET A 91 7.17 0.41 4.68
CA MET A 91 6.86 -0.74 5.50
C MET A 91 7.78 -1.91 5.17
N GLU A 92 8.05 -2.12 3.89
CA GLU A 92 8.86 -3.24 3.44
C GLU A 92 10.29 -3.18 3.96
N LEU A 93 10.86 -1.98 4.03
CA LEU A 93 12.21 -1.79 4.52
C LEU A 93 12.26 -1.68 6.04
N THR A 94 11.24 -1.09 6.64
CA THR A 94 11.21 -0.84 8.08
C THR A 94 10.88 -2.09 8.88
N LYS A 95 9.95 -2.88 8.39
CA LYS A 95 9.46 -4.04 9.14
C LYS A 95 10.56 -5.05 9.49
N PRO A 96 11.41 -5.48 8.56
CA PRO A 96 12.48 -6.41 8.93
C PRO A 96 13.44 -5.85 9.97
N LEU A 97 13.68 -4.56 9.91
CA LEU A 97 14.58 -3.91 10.86
C LEU A 97 14.06 -3.99 12.29
N ASN A 98 12.77 -3.76 12.46
CA ASN A 98 12.15 -3.84 13.78
C ASN A 98 11.98 -5.26 14.26
N GLU A 99 11.74 -6.20 13.36
CA GLU A 99 11.63 -7.60 13.71
C GLU A 99 12.97 -8.17 14.16
N GLU A 100 14.06 -7.82 13.49
CA GLU A 100 15.39 -8.24 13.90
C GLU A 100 15.72 -7.74 15.30
N LYS A 101 15.24 -6.57 15.64
CA LYS A 101 15.54 -5.97 16.92
C LYS A 101 14.84 -6.64 18.10
N LYS A 102 13.79 -7.41 17.84
CA LYS A 102 13.11 -8.13 18.89
C LYS A 102 13.91 -9.31 19.43
N ASP A 103 14.86 -9.75 18.67
CA ASP A 103 15.75 -10.82 19.10
C ASP A 103 16.87 -10.25 19.95
#